data_ff9e656d31a46dcbdd86b5f7b27bc99f
#
_entry.id   ff9e656d31a46dcbdd86b5f7b27bc99f
#
_cell.length_a   1.000
_cell.length_b   1.000
_cell.length_c   1.000
_cell.angle_alpha   90.00
_cell.angle_beta   90.00
_cell.angle_gamma   90.00
#
_symmetry.space_group_name_H-M   'P 1'
#
loop_
_entity.id
_entity.type
_entity.pdbx_description
1 polymer ?
#
loop_
_entity_poly.entity_id
_entity_poly.type
_entity_poly.pdbx_seq_one_letter_code
_entity_poly.pdbx_strand_id
1 'polypeptide(L)'
;VPAPQVLRPRRCGTGIVCADPVRLPRRVPWSLPMGFLPSLAYALLMNAIPLAEVIYHGRSPATLLLLFWFETVLLLVTGAIRIVVHRRATSKTGHHAPLSTVSDHHADAADTVRQLGDSNTYLRGFVTTTGIFTAAHGVFVLLLVFLFGVGGPLRWEDARIALAWAAGVQAVFLLADLPHLREWSFARLGETCGGASIRVLVTQLGLILGFPVAGVTGSPWGMIGTFMGLRAVADASIAWPQGLMKRRDLPPGLARFLARRGKQSVETLEAEFDALKERGRDVEALLERPIGEVLNERRADPAAP
;
A
#
# COMPACT_ATOMS: atom_id res chain seq x y z
N VAL A 1 36.08 18.83 -19.38
CA VAL A 1 35.30 18.41 -18.18
C VAL A 1 36.03 18.99 -16.99
N PRO A 2 35.42 19.96 -16.24
CA PRO A 2 36.08 20.54 -15.06
C PRO A 2 36.07 19.52 -13.92
N ALA A 3 37.19 19.46 -13.20
CA ALA A 3 37.39 18.59 -12.06
C ALA A 3 36.46 18.95 -10.90
N PRO A 4 36.00 17.96 -10.08
CA PRO A 4 35.11 18.22 -8.95
C PRO A 4 35.87 19.05 -7.90
N GLN A 5 35.27 20.20 -7.52
CA GLN A 5 35.75 21.01 -6.41
C GLN A 5 35.50 20.28 -5.10
N VAL A 6 36.57 19.86 -4.43
CA VAL A 6 36.54 19.32 -3.07
C VAL A 6 36.22 20.48 -2.11
N LEU A 7 35.00 20.55 -1.63
CA LEU A 7 34.57 21.48 -0.57
C LEU A 7 35.33 21.18 0.72
N ARG A 8 36.21 22.08 1.14
CA ARG A 8 36.91 22.01 2.43
C ARG A 8 35.92 22.30 3.57
N PRO A 9 35.91 21.49 4.66
CA PRO A 9 35.04 21.76 5.81
C PRO A 9 35.41 23.10 6.45
N ARG A 10 34.42 23.96 6.69
CA ARG A 10 34.59 25.22 7.45
C ARG A 10 34.80 24.87 8.92
N ARG A 11 35.94 25.26 9.50
CA ARG A 11 36.19 25.18 10.95
C ARG A 11 35.49 26.35 11.65
N CYS A 12 34.55 26.10 12.53
CA CYS A 12 34.06 27.08 13.48
C CYS A 12 35.05 27.16 14.64
N GLY A 13 35.33 28.36 15.13
CA GLY A 13 36.45 28.71 16.03
C GLY A 13 36.42 28.12 17.45
N THR A 14 35.62 27.10 17.75
CA THR A 14 35.51 26.47 19.08
C THR A 14 35.78 24.96 19.05
N GLY A 15 36.40 24.42 17.99
CA GLY A 15 36.75 22.98 17.92
C GLY A 15 35.55 22.02 17.75
N ILE A 16 34.33 22.52 17.73
CA ILE A 16 33.14 21.75 17.49
C ILE A 16 32.93 21.68 15.96
N VAL A 17 32.87 20.47 15.41
CA VAL A 17 32.51 20.24 14.01
C VAL A 17 31.05 20.65 13.85
N CYS A 18 30.80 21.83 13.26
CA CYS A 18 29.45 22.21 12.87
C CYS A 18 29.00 21.22 11.79
N ALA A 19 28.09 20.34 12.13
CA ALA A 19 27.37 19.56 11.12
C ALA A 19 26.66 20.55 10.20
N ASP A 20 27.00 20.55 8.91
CA ASP A 20 26.24 21.31 7.92
C ASP A 20 24.75 20.96 8.08
N PRO A 21 23.87 21.98 8.12
CA PRO A 21 22.44 21.69 8.14
C PRO A 21 22.14 20.82 6.93
N VAL A 22 21.69 19.60 7.19
CA VAL A 22 21.27 18.64 6.16
C VAL A 22 20.39 19.42 5.18
N ARG A 23 20.92 19.72 4.01
CA ARG A 23 20.14 20.31 2.94
C ARG A 23 19.07 19.30 2.57
N LEU A 24 17.90 19.49 3.14
CA LEU A 24 16.72 18.74 2.73
C LEU A 24 16.67 18.79 1.19
N PRO A 25 16.59 17.65 0.52
CA PRO A 25 16.54 17.63 -0.94
C PRO A 25 15.46 18.59 -1.40
N ARG A 26 15.79 19.52 -2.30
CA ARG A 26 14.82 20.43 -2.93
C ARG A 26 13.63 19.59 -3.34
N ARG A 27 12.46 19.90 -2.81
CA ARG A 27 11.20 19.27 -3.20
C ARG A 27 11.16 19.28 -4.72
N VAL A 28 11.26 18.10 -5.33
CA VAL A 28 11.13 17.94 -6.77
C VAL A 28 9.68 18.30 -7.09
N PRO A 29 9.41 19.37 -7.89
CA PRO A 29 8.06 19.92 -8.07
C PRO A 29 7.13 19.03 -8.90
N TRP A 30 7.53 17.81 -9.23
CA TRP A 30 6.82 16.93 -10.17
C TRP A 30 6.04 15.78 -9.53
N SER A 31 5.97 15.67 -8.22
CA SER A 31 4.89 14.90 -7.62
C SER A 31 3.62 15.75 -7.69
N LEU A 32 2.99 15.81 -8.87
CA LEU A 32 1.57 16.13 -8.91
C LEU A 32 0.93 15.15 -7.91
N PRO A 33 0.38 15.60 -6.77
CA PRO A 33 -0.56 14.77 -6.07
C PRO A 33 -1.61 14.50 -7.14
N MET A 34 -1.75 13.26 -7.59
CA MET A 34 -2.96 12.93 -8.34
C MET A 34 -4.08 13.40 -7.43
N GLY A 35 -4.75 14.49 -7.82
CA GLY A 35 -5.78 15.07 -6.99
C GLY A 35 -6.82 13.99 -6.74
N PHE A 36 -7.55 14.08 -5.65
CA PHE A 36 -8.62 13.12 -5.29
C PHE A 36 -9.48 12.72 -6.51
N LEU A 37 -9.86 13.68 -7.34
CA LEU A 37 -10.69 13.43 -8.52
C LEU A 37 -10.05 12.47 -9.55
N PRO A 38 -8.80 12.63 -10.00
CA PRO A 38 -8.16 11.65 -10.88
C PRO A 38 -8.03 10.27 -10.25
N SER A 39 -7.69 10.18 -8.96
CA SER A 39 -7.59 8.88 -8.27
C SER A 39 -8.95 8.21 -8.14
N LEU A 40 -9.98 8.96 -7.80
CA LEU A 40 -11.36 8.47 -7.74
C LEU A 40 -11.86 8.07 -9.14
N ALA A 41 -11.60 8.89 -10.17
CA ALA A 41 -11.98 8.58 -11.55
C ALA A 41 -11.28 7.30 -12.03
N TYR A 42 -9.99 7.13 -11.72
CA TYR A 42 -9.27 5.90 -12.00
C TYR A 42 -9.91 4.69 -11.30
N ALA A 43 -10.17 4.79 -9.98
CA ALA A 43 -10.80 3.74 -9.21
C ALA A 43 -12.18 3.36 -9.76
N LEU A 44 -13.02 4.35 -10.08
CA LEU A 44 -14.33 4.13 -10.69
C LEU A 44 -14.21 3.48 -12.09
N LEU A 45 -13.29 3.95 -12.92
CA LEU A 45 -13.09 3.42 -14.27
C LEU A 45 -12.65 1.95 -14.22
N MET A 46 -11.69 1.62 -13.36
CA MET A 46 -11.18 0.25 -13.17
C MET A 46 -12.25 -0.72 -12.68
N ASN A 47 -13.27 -0.22 -11.98
CA ASN A 47 -14.41 -1.03 -11.52
C ASN A 47 -15.56 -1.03 -12.55
N ALA A 48 -15.83 0.09 -13.20
CA ALA A 48 -16.95 0.24 -14.13
C ALA A 48 -16.73 -0.54 -15.44
N ILE A 49 -15.49 -0.61 -15.95
CA ILE A 49 -15.20 -1.31 -17.21
C ILE A 49 -15.55 -2.80 -17.12
N PRO A 50 -15.05 -3.59 -16.13
CA PRO A 50 -15.44 -4.99 -16.01
C PRO A 50 -16.93 -5.20 -15.79
N LEU A 51 -17.58 -4.30 -15.06
CA LEU A 51 -19.03 -4.35 -14.83
C LEU A 51 -19.81 -4.08 -16.11
N ALA A 52 -19.42 -3.08 -16.88
CA ALA A 52 -20.03 -2.75 -18.17
C ALA A 52 -19.92 -3.93 -19.16
N GLU A 53 -18.77 -4.59 -19.20
CA GLU A 53 -18.55 -5.78 -20.02
C GLU A 53 -19.54 -6.91 -19.72
N VAL A 54 -19.86 -7.14 -18.42
CA VAL A 54 -20.86 -8.13 -18.06
C VAL A 54 -22.28 -7.69 -18.41
N ILE A 55 -22.61 -6.42 -18.13
CA ILE A 55 -23.97 -5.90 -18.36
C ILE A 55 -24.29 -5.77 -19.85
N TYR A 56 -23.38 -5.17 -20.63
CA TYR A 56 -23.65 -4.83 -22.03
C TYR A 56 -23.28 -5.95 -23.01
N HIS A 57 -22.25 -6.75 -22.69
CA HIS A 57 -21.81 -7.82 -23.57
C HIS A 57 -22.27 -9.21 -23.10
N GLY A 58 -23.10 -9.28 -22.05
CA GLY A 58 -23.64 -10.54 -21.54
C GLY A 58 -22.58 -11.54 -21.09
N ARG A 59 -21.39 -11.04 -20.65
CA ARG A 59 -20.32 -11.94 -20.19
C ARG A 59 -20.72 -12.63 -18.91
N SER A 60 -20.24 -13.85 -18.77
CA SER A 60 -20.50 -14.67 -17.58
C SER A 60 -19.93 -13.99 -16.31
N PRO A 61 -20.71 -13.89 -15.23
CA PRO A 61 -20.20 -13.48 -13.92
C PRO A 61 -19.00 -14.28 -13.43
N ALA A 62 -18.85 -15.53 -13.84
CA ALA A 62 -17.67 -16.36 -13.56
C ALA A 62 -16.40 -15.74 -14.16
N THR A 63 -16.47 -15.14 -15.35
CA THR A 63 -15.34 -14.44 -15.97
C THR A 63 -14.89 -13.24 -15.12
N LEU A 64 -15.84 -12.49 -14.54
CA LEU A 64 -15.53 -11.39 -13.63
C LEU A 64 -14.79 -11.86 -12.36
N LEU A 65 -15.26 -12.93 -11.73
CA LEU A 65 -14.62 -13.50 -10.54
C LEU A 65 -13.18 -13.92 -10.84
N LEU A 66 -12.96 -14.59 -11.98
CA LEU A 66 -11.63 -14.99 -12.41
C LEU A 66 -10.74 -13.76 -12.72
N LEU A 67 -11.27 -12.73 -13.36
CA LEU A 67 -10.55 -11.49 -13.66
C LEU A 67 -10.08 -10.80 -12.39
N PHE A 68 -10.95 -10.67 -11.38
CA PHE A 68 -10.60 -10.05 -10.11
C PHE A 68 -9.55 -10.84 -9.33
N TRP A 69 -9.65 -12.18 -9.35
CA TRP A 69 -8.59 -12.99 -8.76
C TRP A 69 -7.26 -12.79 -9.50
N PHE A 70 -7.27 -12.82 -10.82
CA PHE A 70 -6.07 -12.59 -11.62
C PHE A 70 -5.46 -11.21 -11.36
N GLU A 71 -6.27 -10.18 -11.18
CA GLU A 71 -5.80 -8.86 -10.80
C GLU A 71 -5.05 -8.89 -9.46
N THR A 72 -5.50 -9.67 -8.47
CA THR A 72 -4.77 -9.81 -7.19
C THR A 72 -3.42 -10.50 -7.39
N VAL A 73 -3.32 -11.48 -8.29
CA VAL A 73 -2.04 -12.09 -8.69
C VAL A 73 -1.11 -11.06 -9.33
N LEU A 74 -1.63 -10.24 -10.23
CA LEU A 74 -0.85 -9.16 -10.87
C LEU A 74 -0.37 -8.12 -9.85
N LEU A 75 -1.20 -7.72 -8.88
CA LEU A 75 -0.82 -6.82 -7.80
C LEU A 75 0.30 -7.41 -6.92
N LEU A 76 0.23 -8.70 -6.60
CA LEU A 76 1.30 -9.40 -5.88
C LEU A 76 2.61 -9.38 -6.68
N VAL A 77 2.57 -9.74 -7.96
CA VAL A 77 3.76 -9.80 -8.83
C VAL A 77 4.35 -8.40 -9.03
N THR A 78 3.54 -7.41 -9.40
CA THR A 78 4.01 -6.05 -9.65
C THR A 78 4.52 -5.37 -8.38
N GLY A 79 3.88 -5.62 -7.23
CA GLY A 79 4.36 -5.17 -5.92
C GLY A 79 5.71 -5.77 -5.57
N ALA A 80 5.88 -7.10 -5.73
CA ALA A 80 7.16 -7.77 -5.49
C ALA A 80 8.26 -7.23 -6.41
N ILE A 81 7.98 -6.99 -7.69
CA ILE A 81 8.95 -6.39 -8.64
C ILE A 81 9.35 -5.00 -8.16
N ARG A 82 8.40 -4.13 -7.78
CA ARG A 82 8.71 -2.79 -7.25
C ARG A 82 9.61 -2.86 -6.02
N ILE A 83 9.32 -3.74 -5.07
CA ILE A 83 10.14 -3.93 -3.86
C ILE A 83 11.56 -4.38 -4.24
N VAL A 84 11.72 -5.36 -5.13
CA VAL A 84 13.03 -5.88 -5.55
C VAL A 84 13.84 -4.81 -6.27
N VAL A 85 13.22 -4.07 -7.21
CA VAL A 85 13.91 -3.01 -7.96
C VAL A 85 14.30 -1.86 -7.03
N HIS A 86 13.39 -1.39 -6.19
CA HIS A 86 13.67 -0.33 -5.21
C HIS A 86 14.79 -0.74 -4.24
N ARG A 87 14.77 -1.99 -3.73
CA ARG A 87 15.83 -2.52 -2.86
C ARG A 87 17.20 -2.55 -3.55
N ARG A 88 17.26 -2.94 -4.84
CA ARG A 88 18.50 -2.94 -5.60
C ARG A 88 19.04 -1.54 -5.89
N ALA A 89 18.14 -0.56 -5.97
CA ALA A 89 18.48 0.83 -6.27
C ALA A 89 18.78 1.66 -5.03
N THR A 90 18.37 1.18 -3.82
CA THR A 90 18.52 1.93 -2.56
C THR A 90 18.99 1.00 -1.45
N SER A 91 19.70 1.57 -0.44
CA SER A 91 20.15 0.85 0.76
C SER A 91 19.30 1.20 1.99
N LYS A 92 18.02 1.50 1.81
CA LYS A 92 17.14 1.98 2.88
C LYS A 92 16.84 0.90 3.91
N THR A 93 16.81 1.30 5.17
CA THR A 93 16.55 0.43 6.34
C THR A 93 15.19 -0.27 6.25
N GLY A 94 14.20 0.37 5.64
CA GLY A 94 12.85 -0.19 5.49
C GLY A 94 12.79 -1.56 4.82
N HIS A 95 13.74 -1.91 3.95
CA HIS A 95 13.79 -3.25 3.36
C HIS A 95 14.13 -4.36 4.36
N HIS A 96 14.73 -4.00 5.48
CA HIS A 96 15.12 -4.89 6.57
C HIS A 96 14.05 -4.97 7.66
N ALA A 97 13.07 -4.07 7.64
CA ALA A 97 11.98 -4.03 8.61
C ALA A 97 10.90 -5.07 8.28
N PRO A 98 10.25 -5.68 9.28
CA PRO A 98 9.09 -6.54 9.05
C PRO A 98 7.91 -5.74 8.50
N LEU A 99 7.04 -6.40 7.73
CA LEU A 99 5.85 -5.77 7.12
C LEU A 99 4.93 -5.16 8.19
N SER A 100 4.78 -5.83 9.33
CA SER A 100 3.97 -5.35 10.46
C SER A 100 4.40 -3.97 10.93
N THR A 101 5.70 -3.74 11.07
CA THR A 101 6.24 -2.44 11.52
C THR A 101 5.95 -1.33 10.52
N VAL A 102 6.01 -1.63 9.22
CA VAL A 102 5.75 -0.64 8.16
C VAL A 102 4.25 -0.27 8.10
N SER A 103 3.38 -1.20 8.46
CA SER A 103 1.93 -1.01 8.48
C SER A 103 1.38 -0.56 9.83
N ASP A 104 2.17 -0.66 10.90
CA ASP A 104 1.75 -0.33 12.25
C ASP A 104 2.11 1.12 12.60
N HIS A 105 1.09 1.96 12.73
CA HIS A 105 1.25 3.35 13.17
C HIS A 105 1.64 3.49 14.66
N HIS A 106 1.65 2.38 15.41
CA HIS A 106 2.05 2.33 16.81
C HIS A 106 3.47 1.80 17.01
N ALA A 107 4.16 1.41 15.94
CA ALA A 107 5.53 0.93 16.00
C ALA A 107 6.46 2.00 16.60
N ASP A 108 7.39 1.56 17.45
CA ASP A 108 8.45 2.39 17.99
C ASP A 108 9.72 2.22 17.14
N ALA A 109 10.46 3.31 16.93
CA ALA A 109 11.73 3.28 16.19
C ALA A 109 12.74 2.33 16.82
N ALA A 110 12.83 2.29 18.17
CA ALA A 110 13.70 1.40 18.91
C ALA A 110 13.35 -0.09 18.73
N ASP A 111 12.05 -0.42 18.79
CA ASP A 111 11.57 -1.78 18.54
C ASP A 111 11.77 -2.18 17.10
N THR A 112 11.61 -1.23 16.16
CA THR A 112 11.91 -1.44 14.75
C THR A 112 13.37 -1.83 14.54
N VAL A 113 14.31 -1.11 15.16
CA VAL A 113 15.75 -1.42 15.06
C VAL A 113 16.06 -2.81 15.62
N ARG A 114 15.39 -3.24 16.71
CA ARG A 114 15.57 -4.59 17.28
C ARG A 114 15.08 -5.69 16.35
N GLN A 115 14.04 -5.43 15.56
CA GLN A 115 13.40 -6.37 14.65
C GLN A 115 13.96 -6.38 13.23
N LEU A 116 15.00 -5.56 12.95
CA LEU A 116 15.64 -5.55 11.64
C LEU A 116 16.20 -6.93 11.29
N GLY A 117 15.80 -7.44 10.14
CA GLY A 117 16.25 -8.70 9.58
C GLY A 117 17.17 -8.52 8.37
N ASP A 118 17.18 -9.50 7.47
CA ASP A 118 17.90 -9.43 6.22
C ASP A 118 17.24 -8.46 5.22
N SER A 119 17.91 -8.15 4.13
CA SER A 119 17.41 -7.23 3.09
C SER A 119 16.13 -7.73 2.37
N ASN A 120 15.69 -8.94 2.65
CA ASN A 120 14.48 -9.54 2.09
C ASN A 120 13.32 -9.55 3.07
N THR A 121 13.50 -9.06 4.31
CA THR A 121 12.49 -9.18 5.37
C THR A 121 11.17 -8.55 4.96
N TYR A 122 11.19 -7.31 4.44
CA TYR A 122 9.99 -6.66 3.94
C TYR A 122 9.37 -7.40 2.74
N LEU A 123 10.18 -7.78 1.75
CA LEU A 123 9.71 -8.53 0.57
C LEU A 123 9.07 -9.86 0.98
N ARG A 124 9.72 -10.60 1.88
CA ARG A 124 9.21 -11.88 2.36
C ARG A 124 7.87 -11.71 3.07
N GLY A 125 7.78 -10.72 3.96
CA GLY A 125 6.53 -10.37 4.63
C GLY A 125 5.40 -10.04 3.64
N PHE A 126 5.67 -9.18 2.66
CA PHE A 126 4.71 -8.80 1.62
C PHE A 126 4.26 -10.01 0.78
N VAL A 127 5.20 -10.78 0.25
CA VAL A 127 4.89 -11.94 -0.61
C VAL A 127 4.15 -13.02 0.18
N THR A 128 4.54 -13.30 1.42
CA THR A 128 3.88 -14.30 2.25
C THR A 128 2.46 -13.87 2.58
N THR A 129 2.28 -12.67 3.12
CA THR A 129 0.94 -12.19 3.53
C THR A 129 0.02 -12.05 2.33
N THR A 130 0.41 -11.28 1.32
CA THR A 130 -0.42 -11.05 0.13
C THR A 130 -0.61 -12.33 -0.67
N GLY A 131 0.43 -13.20 -0.75
CA GLY A 131 0.39 -14.48 -1.44
C GLY A 131 -0.58 -15.47 -0.81
N ILE A 132 -0.60 -15.61 0.52
CA ILE A 132 -1.56 -16.48 1.23
C ILE A 132 -2.99 -16.02 0.94
N PHE A 133 -3.28 -14.73 1.05
CA PHE A 133 -4.61 -14.18 0.74
C PHE A 133 -4.98 -14.39 -0.73
N THR A 134 -4.04 -14.15 -1.65
CA THR A 134 -4.28 -14.35 -3.10
C THR A 134 -4.54 -15.83 -3.43
N ALA A 135 -3.79 -16.76 -2.80
CA ALA A 135 -4.01 -18.20 -2.98
C ALA A 135 -5.35 -18.67 -2.41
N ALA A 136 -5.67 -18.25 -1.18
CA ALA A 136 -6.96 -18.53 -0.55
C ALA A 136 -8.13 -18.00 -1.40
N HIS A 137 -8.00 -16.79 -1.91
CA HIS A 137 -8.96 -16.19 -2.83
C HIS A 137 -9.12 -17.04 -4.10
N GLY A 138 -8.01 -17.47 -4.70
CA GLY A 138 -8.02 -18.31 -5.90
C GLY A 138 -8.75 -19.64 -5.68
N VAL A 139 -8.44 -20.32 -4.58
CA VAL A 139 -9.15 -21.56 -4.21
C VAL A 139 -10.64 -21.31 -4.08
N PHE A 140 -11.04 -20.22 -3.40
CA PHE A 140 -12.45 -19.88 -3.22
C PHE A 140 -13.14 -19.56 -4.54
N VAL A 141 -12.51 -18.78 -5.43
CA VAL A 141 -13.04 -18.48 -6.77
C VAL A 141 -13.19 -19.76 -7.60
N LEU A 142 -12.19 -20.64 -7.58
CA LEU A 142 -12.26 -21.92 -8.30
C LEU A 142 -13.42 -22.79 -7.79
N LEU A 143 -13.62 -22.88 -6.48
CA LEU A 143 -14.75 -23.59 -5.89
C LEU A 143 -16.09 -22.97 -6.33
N LEU A 144 -16.23 -21.63 -6.28
CA LEU A 144 -17.45 -20.96 -6.70
C LEU A 144 -17.77 -21.22 -8.18
N VAL A 145 -16.79 -21.08 -9.04
CA VAL A 145 -16.99 -21.18 -10.49
C VAL A 145 -17.18 -22.64 -10.94
N PHE A 146 -16.30 -23.56 -10.49
CA PHE A 146 -16.28 -24.92 -11.02
C PHE A 146 -17.09 -25.92 -10.20
N LEU A 147 -17.17 -25.75 -8.88
CA LEU A 147 -17.92 -26.68 -8.03
C LEU A 147 -19.38 -26.24 -7.85
N PHE A 148 -19.62 -24.96 -7.61
CA PHE A 148 -20.97 -24.45 -7.38
C PHE A 148 -21.63 -23.86 -8.64
N GLY A 149 -20.91 -23.76 -9.76
CA GLY A 149 -21.43 -23.23 -11.01
C GLY A 149 -21.87 -21.76 -10.94
N VAL A 150 -21.36 -21.02 -9.95
CA VAL A 150 -21.76 -19.63 -9.72
C VAL A 150 -21.33 -18.76 -10.90
N GLY A 151 -22.31 -18.08 -11.48
CA GLY A 151 -22.05 -17.15 -12.58
C GLY A 151 -22.13 -17.78 -13.98
N GLY A 152 -22.51 -19.06 -14.09
CA GLY A 152 -22.67 -19.75 -15.36
C GLY A 152 -21.36 -20.20 -16.03
N PRO A 153 -21.41 -20.68 -17.27
CA PRO A 153 -20.26 -21.28 -17.93
C PRO A 153 -19.16 -20.24 -18.21
N LEU A 154 -17.94 -20.61 -17.88
CA LEU A 154 -16.74 -19.81 -18.20
C LEU A 154 -16.47 -19.90 -19.71
N ARG A 155 -16.49 -18.77 -20.40
CA ARG A 155 -16.10 -18.66 -21.81
C ARG A 155 -14.65 -18.22 -21.91
N TRP A 156 -13.77 -19.13 -22.27
CA TRP A 156 -12.33 -18.87 -22.33
C TRP A 156 -11.94 -17.74 -23.27
N GLU A 157 -12.68 -17.57 -24.39
CA GLU A 157 -12.45 -16.48 -25.34
C GLU A 157 -12.59 -15.11 -24.66
N ASP A 158 -13.66 -14.93 -23.88
CA ASP A 158 -13.91 -13.68 -23.15
C ASP A 158 -12.91 -13.50 -22.01
N ALA A 159 -12.59 -14.58 -21.30
CA ALA A 159 -11.65 -14.55 -20.19
C ALA A 159 -10.24 -14.12 -20.65
N ARG A 160 -9.70 -14.73 -21.69
CA ARG A 160 -8.34 -14.42 -22.16
C ARG A 160 -8.16 -12.95 -22.58
N ILE A 161 -9.17 -12.35 -23.23
CA ILE A 161 -9.11 -10.94 -23.63
C ILE A 161 -9.09 -10.03 -22.37
N ALA A 162 -9.97 -10.30 -21.41
CA ALA A 162 -10.04 -9.55 -20.17
C ALA A 162 -8.75 -9.68 -19.35
N LEU A 163 -8.19 -10.89 -19.27
CA LEU A 163 -6.91 -11.14 -18.56
C LEU A 163 -5.73 -10.45 -19.25
N ALA A 164 -5.68 -10.50 -20.60
CA ALA A 164 -4.63 -9.82 -21.36
C ALA A 164 -4.71 -8.29 -21.19
N TRP A 165 -5.92 -7.74 -21.17
CA TRP A 165 -6.14 -6.32 -20.91
C TRP A 165 -5.68 -5.93 -19.49
N ALA A 166 -6.09 -6.67 -18.47
CA ALA A 166 -5.67 -6.44 -17.09
C ALA A 166 -4.14 -6.50 -16.94
N ALA A 167 -3.51 -7.51 -17.55
CA ALA A 167 -2.05 -7.65 -17.54
C ALA A 167 -1.37 -6.47 -18.26
N GLY A 168 -1.89 -6.05 -19.41
CA GLY A 168 -1.39 -4.91 -20.18
C GLY A 168 -1.44 -3.61 -19.37
N VAL A 169 -2.58 -3.31 -18.76
CA VAL A 169 -2.74 -2.12 -17.91
C VAL A 169 -1.76 -2.15 -16.74
N GLN A 170 -1.64 -3.26 -16.02
CA GLN A 170 -0.71 -3.39 -14.90
C GLN A 170 0.76 -3.27 -15.35
N ALA A 171 1.09 -3.83 -16.52
CA ALA A 171 2.43 -3.69 -17.10
C ALA A 171 2.76 -2.23 -17.44
N VAL A 172 1.83 -1.48 -18.04
CA VAL A 172 2.01 -0.05 -18.35
C VAL A 172 2.29 0.74 -17.06
N PHE A 173 1.51 0.54 -16.00
CA PHE A 173 1.76 1.22 -14.73
C PHE A 173 3.10 0.83 -14.10
N LEU A 174 3.44 -0.46 -14.13
CA LEU A 174 4.74 -0.91 -13.63
C LEU A 174 5.88 -0.27 -14.42
N LEU A 175 5.82 -0.27 -15.75
CA LEU A 175 6.84 0.32 -16.61
C LEU A 175 6.97 1.84 -16.41
N ALA A 176 5.86 2.54 -16.16
CA ALA A 176 5.86 3.96 -15.81
C ALA A 176 6.53 4.24 -14.45
N ASP A 177 6.39 3.34 -13.48
CA ASP A 177 6.99 3.49 -12.17
C ASP A 177 8.49 3.17 -12.15
N LEU A 178 8.96 2.17 -12.94
CA LEU A 178 10.32 1.63 -12.90
C LEU A 178 11.44 2.71 -12.94
N PRO A 179 11.40 3.72 -13.82
CA PRO A 179 12.45 4.74 -13.89
C PRO A 179 12.57 5.58 -12.61
N HIS A 180 11.45 5.74 -11.90
CA HIS A 180 11.33 6.62 -10.74
C HIS A 180 11.49 5.91 -9.41
N LEU A 181 11.50 4.56 -9.39
CA LEU A 181 11.55 3.77 -8.16
C LEU A 181 12.74 4.12 -7.27
N ARG A 182 13.91 4.43 -7.83
CA ARG A 182 15.09 4.83 -7.06
C ARG A 182 14.90 6.15 -6.29
N GLU A 183 13.98 7.00 -6.75
CA GLU A 183 13.69 8.31 -6.17
C GLU A 183 12.55 8.22 -5.14
N TRP A 184 11.84 7.10 -5.11
CA TRP A 184 10.74 6.92 -4.17
C TRP A 184 11.25 6.88 -2.73
N SER A 185 10.48 7.49 -1.84
CA SER A 185 10.63 7.22 -0.41
C SER A 185 10.19 5.78 -0.11
N PHE A 186 10.73 5.20 0.97
CA PHE A 186 10.27 3.89 1.42
C PHE A 186 8.80 3.94 1.86
N ALA A 187 8.38 5.07 2.46
CA ALA A 187 6.98 5.32 2.79
C ALA A 187 6.07 5.22 1.55
N ARG A 188 6.44 5.83 0.42
CA ARG A 188 5.68 5.72 -0.84
C ARG A 188 5.61 4.28 -1.35
N LEU A 189 6.71 3.53 -1.26
CA LEU A 189 6.72 2.11 -1.62
C LEU A 189 5.77 1.32 -0.71
N GLY A 190 5.84 1.56 0.60
CA GLY A 190 4.98 0.95 1.62
C GLY A 190 3.50 1.24 1.37
N GLU A 191 3.15 2.48 1.09
CA GLU A 191 1.78 2.91 0.74
C GLU A 191 1.27 2.18 -0.52
N THR A 192 2.11 2.09 -1.56
CA THR A 192 1.74 1.42 -2.81
C THR A 192 1.52 -0.09 -2.60
N CYS A 193 2.41 -0.76 -1.88
CA CYS A 193 2.30 -2.18 -1.56
C CYS A 193 1.18 -2.46 -0.55
N GLY A 194 1.01 -1.60 0.46
CA GLY A 194 -0.08 -1.67 1.43
C GLY A 194 -1.45 -1.53 0.76
N GLY A 195 -1.60 -0.57 -0.16
CA GLY A 195 -2.82 -0.41 -0.95
C GLY A 195 -3.15 -1.66 -1.77
N ALA A 196 -2.15 -2.32 -2.35
CA ALA A 196 -2.35 -3.60 -3.04
C ALA A 196 -2.85 -4.69 -2.09
N SER A 197 -2.27 -4.82 -0.89
CA SER A 197 -2.70 -5.80 0.12
C SER A 197 -4.12 -5.55 0.61
N ILE A 198 -4.50 -4.28 0.83
CA ILE A 198 -5.86 -3.89 1.21
C ILE A 198 -6.86 -4.29 0.12
N ARG A 199 -6.54 -4.06 -1.15
CA ARG A 199 -7.40 -4.47 -2.27
C ARG A 199 -7.63 -5.98 -2.28
N VAL A 200 -6.58 -6.76 -2.06
CA VAL A 200 -6.70 -8.25 -1.97
C VAL A 200 -7.63 -8.64 -0.82
N LEU A 201 -7.46 -8.04 0.37
CA LEU A 201 -8.30 -8.30 1.53
C LEU A 201 -9.76 -7.93 1.29
N VAL A 202 -10.02 -6.75 0.73
CA VAL A 202 -11.40 -6.29 0.43
C VAL A 202 -12.07 -7.15 -0.63
N THR A 203 -11.31 -7.59 -1.63
CA THR A 203 -11.79 -8.53 -2.64
C THR A 203 -12.24 -9.84 -1.98
N GLN A 204 -11.47 -10.35 -1.03
CA GLN A 204 -11.82 -11.55 -0.26
C GLN A 204 -13.09 -11.34 0.58
N LEU A 205 -13.17 -10.23 1.32
CA LEU A 205 -14.37 -9.90 2.11
C LEU A 205 -15.60 -9.73 1.24
N GLY A 206 -15.44 -9.10 0.06
CA GLY A 206 -16.52 -8.93 -0.91
C GLY A 206 -17.10 -10.24 -1.39
N LEU A 207 -16.29 -11.26 -1.61
CA LEU A 207 -16.76 -12.60 -1.97
C LEU A 207 -17.44 -13.32 -0.79
N ILE A 208 -16.82 -13.26 0.39
CA ILE A 208 -17.38 -13.92 1.60
C ILE A 208 -18.75 -13.33 1.95
N LEU A 209 -18.90 -12.01 1.88
CA LEU A 209 -20.16 -11.33 2.17
C LEU A 209 -21.16 -11.41 1.01
N GLY A 210 -20.67 -11.40 -0.21
CA GLY A 210 -21.51 -11.48 -1.40
C GLY A 210 -22.16 -12.84 -1.61
N PHE A 211 -21.51 -13.92 -1.18
CA PHE A 211 -22.06 -15.27 -1.33
C PHE A 211 -23.39 -15.48 -0.57
N PRO A 212 -23.52 -15.14 0.72
CA PRO A 212 -24.80 -15.16 1.41
C PRO A 212 -25.86 -14.28 0.74
N VAL A 213 -25.48 -13.09 0.25
CA VAL A 213 -26.42 -12.19 -0.46
C VAL A 213 -26.94 -12.87 -1.73
N ALA A 214 -26.09 -13.56 -2.49
CA ALA A 214 -26.54 -14.33 -3.64
C ALA A 214 -27.51 -15.43 -3.25
N GLY A 215 -27.26 -16.13 -2.14
CA GLY A 215 -28.16 -17.17 -1.60
C GLY A 215 -29.54 -16.61 -1.22
N VAL A 216 -29.58 -15.46 -0.56
CA VAL A 216 -30.84 -14.81 -0.15
C VAL A 216 -31.60 -14.22 -1.34
N THR A 217 -30.91 -13.63 -2.30
CA THR A 217 -31.53 -12.99 -3.47
C THR A 217 -31.86 -13.98 -4.59
N GLY A 218 -31.34 -15.22 -4.52
CA GLY A 218 -31.46 -16.20 -5.59
C GLY A 218 -30.75 -15.78 -6.89
N SER A 219 -29.85 -14.79 -6.82
CA SER A 219 -29.26 -14.18 -8.00
C SER A 219 -27.75 -13.95 -7.82
N PRO A 220 -26.91 -14.33 -8.79
CA PRO A 220 -25.48 -14.02 -8.77
C PRO A 220 -25.18 -12.52 -8.77
N TRP A 221 -26.15 -11.69 -9.19
CA TRP A 221 -26.03 -10.23 -9.15
C TRP A 221 -25.94 -9.67 -7.74
N GLY A 222 -26.57 -10.33 -6.75
CA GLY A 222 -26.42 -9.96 -5.34
C GLY A 222 -24.96 -10.05 -4.88
N MET A 223 -24.27 -11.10 -5.26
CA MET A 223 -22.85 -11.27 -4.96
C MET A 223 -21.99 -10.22 -5.67
N ILE A 224 -22.21 -10.03 -6.98
CA ILE A 224 -21.44 -9.07 -7.78
C ILE A 224 -21.63 -7.66 -7.26
N GLY A 225 -22.89 -7.25 -6.97
CA GLY A 225 -23.19 -5.93 -6.43
C GLY A 225 -22.53 -5.66 -5.09
N THR A 226 -22.57 -6.63 -4.15
CA THR A 226 -21.88 -6.55 -2.86
C THR A 226 -20.37 -6.42 -3.04
N PHE A 227 -19.78 -7.26 -3.88
CA PHE A 227 -18.37 -7.26 -4.17
C PHE A 227 -17.92 -5.92 -4.79
N MET A 228 -18.60 -5.47 -5.84
CA MET A 228 -18.28 -4.20 -6.51
C MET A 228 -18.47 -3.00 -5.59
N GLY A 229 -19.52 -3.01 -4.76
CA GLY A 229 -19.76 -1.95 -3.78
C GLY A 229 -18.63 -1.85 -2.75
N LEU A 230 -18.22 -2.96 -2.14
CA LEU A 230 -17.10 -3.00 -1.19
C LEU A 230 -15.79 -2.58 -1.83
N ARG A 231 -15.54 -3.04 -3.04
CA ARG A 231 -14.34 -2.67 -3.79
C ARG A 231 -14.32 -1.17 -4.12
N ALA A 232 -15.43 -0.62 -4.59
CA ALA A 232 -15.53 0.81 -4.88
C ALA A 232 -15.30 1.66 -3.61
N VAL A 233 -15.84 1.25 -2.46
CA VAL A 233 -15.59 1.88 -1.16
C VAL A 233 -14.11 1.81 -0.78
N ALA A 234 -13.47 0.65 -0.95
CA ALA A 234 -12.05 0.49 -0.65
C ALA A 234 -11.17 1.34 -1.57
N ASP A 235 -11.41 1.32 -2.88
CA ASP A 235 -10.65 2.13 -3.82
C ASP A 235 -10.86 3.63 -3.57
N ALA A 236 -12.08 4.05 -3.23
CA ALA A 236 -12.35 5.42 -2.79
C ALA A 236 -11.62 5.76 -1.49
N SER A 237 -11.54 4.83 -0.54
CA SER A 237 -10.82 5.02 0.73
C SER A 237 -9.31 5.13 0.52
N ILE A 238 -8.73 4.34 -0.39
CA ILE A 238 -7.32 4.42 -0.79
C ILE A 238 -7.03 5.70 -1.58
N ALA A 239 -7.95 6.11 -2.47
CA ALA A 239 -7.88 7.34 -3.23
C ALA A 239 -8.13 8.58 -2.36
N TRP A 240 -8.88 8.42 -1.25
CA TRP A 240 -9.15 9.50 -0.31
C TRP A 240 -7.81 10.04 0.17
N PRO A 241 -7.58 11.36 0.04
CA PRO A 241 -6.23 11.88 0.25
C PRO A 241 -5.76 11.50 1.65
N GLN A 242 -4.71 10.71 1.71
CA GLN A 242 -3.93 10.51 2.94
C GLN A 242 -3.50 11.88 3.52
N GLY A 243 -3.51 12.93 2.70
CA GLY A 243 -3.43 14.32 3.13
C GLY A 243 -4.53 14.80 4.07
N LEU A 244 -5.69 14.14 4.14
CA LEU A 244 -6.71 14.45 5.17
C LEU A 244 -6.37 13.73 6.50
N MET A 245 -5.79 12.54 6.45
CA MET A 245 -5.23 11.88 7.64
C MET A 245 -3.85 12.45 8.02
N LYS A 246 -3.07 12.96 7.06
CA LYS A 246 -1.88 13.80 7.28
C LYS A 246 -2.23 15.24 7.66
N ARG A 247 -3.50 15.67 7.60
CA ARG A 247 -3.91 16.93 8.19
C ARG A 247 -3.72 16.85 9.70
N ARG A 248 -2.95 17.81 10.14
CA ARG A 248 -2.31 17.95 11.44
C ARG A 248 -3.25 17.85 12.64
N ASP A 249 -4.57 17.89 12.45
CA ASP A 249 -5.52 18.00 13.55
C ASP A 249 -6.73 17.10 13.32
N LEU A 250 -7.14 16.42 14.36
CA LEU A 250 -8.39 15.68 14.39
C LEU A 250 -9.54 16.66 14.09
N PRO A 251 -10.45 16.39 13.15
CA PRO A 251 -11.62 17.26 12.96
C PRO A 251 -12.34 17.44 14.29
N PRO A 252 -12.64 18.67 14.72
CA PRO A 252 -13.17 18.93 16.08
C PRO A 252 -14.48 18.21 16.38
N GLY A 253 -15.25 17.85 15.35
CA GLY A 253 -16.45 17.00 15.51
C GLY A 253 -16.11 15.56 15.83
N LEU A 254 -15.08 14.99 15.17
CA LEU A 254 -14.62 13.64 15.40
C LEU A 254 -13.90 13.50 16.74
N ALA A 255 -13.06 14.48 17.11
CA ALA A 255 -12.40 14.54 18.41
C ALA A 255 -13.42 14.51 19.54
N ARG A 256 -14.46 15.36 19.48
CA ARG A 256 -15.56 15.39 20.46
C ARG A 256 -16.35 14.08 20.51
N PHE A 257 -16.62 13.46 19.38
CA PHE A 257 -17.32 12.17 19.33
C PHE A 257 -16.50 11.06 19.97
N LEU A 258 -15.20 10.94 19.64
CA LEU A 258 -14.29 9.93 20.17
C LEU A 258 -14.04 10.14 21.67
N ALA A 259 -13.81 11.38 22.10
CA ALA A 259 -13.61 11.75 23.50
C ALA A 259 -14.83 11.35 24.35
N ARG A 260 -16.08 11.64 23.88
CA ARG A 260 -17.31 11.20 24.56
C ARG A 260 -17.42 9.69 24.67
N ARG A 261 -17.04 8.95 23.60
CA ARG A 261 -17.13 7.49 23.59
C ARG A 261 -16.04 6.85 24.44
N GLY A 262 -14.82 7.44 24.47
CA GLY A 262 -13.68 6.99 25.26
C GLY A 262 -13.72 7.44 26.72
N LYS A 263 -14.67 8.28 27.13
CA LYS A 263 -14.75 8.90 28.45
C LYS A 263 -13.45 9.67 28.84
N GLN A 264 -12.81 10.27 27.83
CA GLN A 264 -11.58 11.05 27.95
C GLN A 264 -11.87 12.53 27.63
N SER A 265 -10.96 13.43 28.04
CA SER A 265 -11.02 14.81 27.59
C SER A 265 -10.55 14.93 26.14
N VAL A 266 -11.01 15.97 25.43
CA VAL A 266 -10.60 16.22 24.04
C VAL A 266 -9.10 16.50 23.99
N GLU A 267 -8.57 17.24 24.97
CA GLU A 267 -7.16 17.60 25.09
C GLU A 267 -6.27 16.36 25.28
N THR A 268 -6.71 15.38 26.10
CA THR A 268 -6.00 14.12 26.28
C THR A 268 -5.94 13.32 24.99
N LEU A 269 -7.07 13.23 24.26
CA LEU A 269 -7.16 12.53 22.99
C LEU A 269 -6.27 13.19 21.92
N GLU A 270 -6.24 14.52 21.86
CA GLU A 270 -5.39 15.27 20.93
C GLU A 270 -3.92 15.07 21.24
N ALA A 271 -3.53 15.09 22.52
CA ALA A 271 -2.15 14.83 22.97
C ALA A 271 -1.69 13.39 22.64
N GLU A 272 -2.55 12.39 22.85
CA GLU A 272 -2.26 11.00 22.46
C GLU A 272 -2.10 10.87 20.93
N PHE A 273 -2.97 11.56 20.17
CA PHE A 273 -2.91 11.55 18.71
C PHE A 273 -1.65 12.23 18.17
N ASP A 274 -1.20 13.33 18.79
CA ASP A 274 0.04 14.00 18.41
C ASP A 274 1.27 13.17 18.76
N ALA A 275 1.28 12.49 19.91
CA ALA A 275 2.35 11.56 20.29
C ALA A 275 2.44 10.37 19.32
N LEU A 276 1.30 9.86 18.81
CA LEU A 276 1.26 8.82 17.79
C LEU A 276 1.81 9.30 16.45
N LYS A 277 1.47 10.53 16.05
CA LYS A 277 2.03 11.14 14.82
C LYS A 277 3.53 11.34 14.90
N GLU A 278 4.04 11.72 16.06
CA GLU A 278 5.48 11.92 16.27
C GLU A 278 6.22 10.60 16.17
N ARG A 279 5.76 9.56 16.88
CA ARG A 279 6.30 8.20 16.74
C ARG A 279 6.29 7.68 15.30
N GLY A 280 5.18 7.87 14.58
CA GLY A 280 5.08 7.49 13.18
C GLY A 280 6.10 8.22 12.28
N ARG A 281 6.39 9.50 12.55
CA ARG A 281 7.43 10.27 11.85
C ARG A 281 8.83 9.74 12.14
N ASP A 282 9.12 9.37 13.38
CA ASP A 282 10.42 8.83 13.78
C ASP A 282 10.68 7.48 13.09
N VAL A 283 9.68 6.61 13.04
CA VAL A 283 9.76 5.34 12.31
C VAL A 283 9.93 5.58 10.81
N GLU A 284 9.15 6.48 10.20
CA GLU A 284 9.30 6.83 8.78
C GLU A 284 10.70 7.35 8.48
N ALA A 285 11.23 8.24 9.32
CA ALA A 285 12.59 8.76 9.19
C ALA A 285 13.64 7.66 9.32
N LEU A 286 13.48 6.72 10.25
CA LEU A 286 14.35 5.55 10.42
C LEU A 286 14.34 4.67 9.17
N LEU A 287 13.17 4.37 8.62
CA LEU A 287 13.03 3.51 7.44
C LEU A 287 13.67 4.10 6.17
N GLU A 288 13.78 5.43 6.11
CA GLU A 288 14.45 6.16 5.01
C GLU A 288 15.97 6.17 5.12
N ARG A 289 16.55 5.96 6.32
CA ARG A 289 18.00 6.02 6.54
C ARG A 289 18.71 4.85 5.86
N PRO A 290 19.98 5.04 5.42
CA PRO A 290 20.81 3.95 4.95
C PRO A 290 21.04 2.92 6.06
N ILE A 291 20.87 1.63 5.75
CA ILE A 291 21.00 0.54 6.75
C ILE A 291 22.39 0.51 7.40
N GLY A 292 23.45 0.88 6.65
CA GLY A 292 24.81 0.91 7.18
C GLY A 292 25.00 1.89 8.34
N GLU A 293 24.32 3.06 8.31
CA GLU A 293 24.34 4.02 9.42
C GLU A 293 23.66 3.48 10.66
N VAL A 294 22.46 2.90 10.49
CA VAL A 294 21.68 2.34 11.61
C VAL A 294 22.42 1.18 12.29
N LEU A 295 23.05 0.30 11.49
CA LEU A 295 23.82 -0.82 12.05
C LEU A 295 25.11 -0.37 12.73
N ASN A 296 25.75 0.71 12.26
CA ASN A 296 26.93 1.26 12.91
C ASN A 296 26.57 1.92 14.25
N GLU A 297 25.49 2.67 14.33
CA GLU A 297 24.98 3.23 15.58
C GLU A 297 24.68 2.13 16.61
N ARG A 298 23.98 1.07 16.19
CA ARG A 298 23.69 -0.09 17.06
C ARG A 298 24.94 -0.80 17.57
N ARG A 299 26.04 -0.82 16.78
CA ARG A 299 27.31 -1.40 17.21
C ARG A 299 28.05 -0.50 18.19
N ALA A 300 27.96 0.82 18.00
CA ALA A 300 28.63 1.79 18.84
C ALA A 300 27.97 1.91 20.22
N ASP A 301 26.67 1.73 20.29
CA ASP A 301 25.88 1.74 21.53
C ASP A 301 24.93 0.53 21.57
N PRO A 302 25.42 -0.64 22.02
CA PRO A 302 24.60 -1.85 22.13
C PRO A 302 23.50 -1.73 23.22
N ALA A 303 23.57 -0.74 24.08
CA ALA A 303 22.55 -0.44 25.11
C ALA A 303 21.55 0.62 24.63
N ALA A 304 21.83 1.27 23.51
CA ALA A 304 20.84 2.16 22.88
C ALA A 304 19.60 1.34 22.48
N PRO A 305 18.41 1.86 22.71
CA PRO A 305 17.15 1.17 22.51
C PRO A 305 16.92 0.75 21.04
#